data_e88d4c51b1375ae8badb0bfe861d708f
#
_entry.id   e88d4c51b1375ae8badb0bfe861d708f
#
_cell.length_a   1.000
_cell.length_b   1.000
_cell.length_c   1.000
_cell.angle_alpha   90.00
_cell.angle_beta   90.00
_cell.angle_gamma   90.00
#
_symmetry.space_group_name_H-M   'P 1'
#
loop_
_entity.id
_entity.type
_entity.pdbx_description
1 polymer ?
#
loop_
_entity_poly.entity_id
_entity_poly.type
_entity_poly.pdbx_seq_one_letter_code
_entity_poly.pdbx_strand_id
1 'polypeptide(L)'
;MHAAQPKVLHPLLGRPMALWVVEAVRSVLRDPALLLLSPATAALHALAPTGTLRAEQPEPRGTGDAVRCALPALPADATEVLIACGDTPLLEPSSISALIATRRAAGAPIALAAFHAEDPTGYGRVELSEEGRAVRIVEERDATDEGRANDLVNAGLYAVDRAWLVRALDTLAPSAASGEVYLTDLVARAATEGTPAPVLLGSGIDLEGVNDRRQFADAAAALRERINAAHLERGVGMMDPTTVWIEPTVSIASDVVIEPSVMLSGNTTIATGTRIEAGSRIHESVIGEGCTIRSSHIDGSTLASGVDVGPFAHIRPGCTIGAGAHVGNFAELKATTLSAKVKVGHHSYLGDTSVGEGSNIGAGTITANYDGEKKHATVIGARVFTGVGTLIVAPLTMGDGSKSGAGAVVLKDVPTGALVVGVPARTVGKE
;
A
#
# COMPACT_ATOMS: atom_id res chain seq x y z
N MET A 1 -18.09 5.73 -9.34
CA MET A 1 -16.83 5.09 -9.85
C MET A 1 -17.05 4.10 -11.01
N HIS A 2 -18.24 3.68 -11.36
CA HIS A 2 -18.52 2.63 -12.37
C HIS A 2 -17.61 1.40 -12.23
N ALA A 3 -17.55 0.83 -11.04
CA ALA A 3 -16.64 -0.25 -10.70
C ALA A 3 -17.41 -1.48 -10.19
N ALA A 4 -16.87 -2.68 -10.45
CA ALA A 4 -17.48 -3.94 -10.03
C ALA A 4 -17.42 -4.17 -8.50
N GLN A 5 -16.46 -3.55 -7.83
CA GLN A 5 -16.32 -3.62 -6.37
C GLN A 5 -16.66 -2.28 -5.71
N PRO A 6 -17.09 -2.29 -4.42
CA PRO A 6 -17.36 -1.08 -3.66
C PRO A 6 -16.16 -0.11 -3.63
N LYS A 7 -16.42 1.19 -3.73
CA LYS A 7 -15.38 2.22 -3.83
C LYS A 7 -14.34 2.17 -2.69
N VAL A 8 -14.79 1.89 -1.49
CA VAL A 8 -13.95 1.85 -0.26
C VAL A 8 -12.95 0.69 -0.23
N LEU A 9 -13.12 -0.31 -1.11
CA LEU A 9 -12.21 -1.44 -1.29
C LEU A 9 -11.09 -1.16 -2.29
N HIS A 10 -11.20 -0.10 -3.10
CA HIS A 10 -10.16 0.21 -4.08
C HIS A 10 -8.85 0.59 -3.38
N PRO A 11 -7.71 -0.03 -3.76
CA PRO A 11 -6.42 0.26 -3.14
C PRO A 11 -5.87 1.61 -3.62
N LEU A 12 -5.53 2.47 -2.67
CA LEU A 12 -4.71 3.67 -2.83
C LEU A 12 -3.33 3.37 -2.24
N LEU A 13 -2.29 3.44 -3.04
CA LEU A 13 -0.92 3.10 -2.62
C LEU A 13 -0.88 1.79 -1.78
N GLY A 14 -1.44 0.70 -2.34
CA GLY A 14 -1.44 -0.63 -1.72
C GLY A 14 -2.45 -0.86 -0.58
N ARG A 15 -3.10 0.17 -0.07
CA ARG A 15 -4.05 0.08 1.04
C ARG A 15 -5.48 0.40 0.59
N PRO A 16 -6.51 -0.40 0.92
CA PRO A 16 -7.91 -0.05 0.67
C PRO A 16 -8.27 1.33 1.22
N MET A 17 -9.06 2.09 0.46
CA MET A 17 -9.41 3.48 0.77
C MET A 17 -9.91 3.67 2.21
N ALA A 18 -10.85 2.83 2.68
CA ALA A 18 -11.37 2.95 4.04
C ALA A 18 -10.31 2.70 5.13
N LEU A 19 -9.26 1.96 4.85
CA LEU A 19 -8.21 1.69 5.84
C LEU A 19 -7.26 2.87 6.04
N TRP A 20 -7.22 3.84 5.14
CA TRP A 20 -6.57 5.12 5.38
C TRP A 20 -7.30 5.92 6.47
N VAL A 21 -8.63 5.92 6.42
CA VAL A 21 -9.46 6.54 7.47
C VAL A 21 -9.27 5.84 8.82
N VAL A 22 -9.27 4.50 8.83
CA VAL A 22 -9.01 3.71 10.04
C VAL A 22 -7.66 4.08 10.68
N GLU A 23 -6.61 4.21 9.88
CA GLU A 23 -5.28 4.61 10.39
C GLU A 23 -5.28 6.03 10.95
N ALA A 24 -5.92 6.98 10.27
CA ALA A 24 -6.04 8.35 10.77
C ALA A 24 -6.77 8.38 12.13
N VAL A 25 -7.89 7.66 12.26
CA VAL A 25 -8.63 7.54 13.51
C VAL A 25 -7.79 6.90 14.62
N ARG A 26 -7.11 5.80 14.34
CA ARG A 26 -6.27 5.07 15.31
C ARG A 26 -5.06 5.87 15.79
N SER A 27 -4.57 6.78 14.96
CA SER A 27 -3.43 7.64 15.36
C SER A 27 -3.82 8.68 16.42
N VAL A 28 -5.11 9.00 16.55
CA VAL A 28 -5.65 9.98 17.52
C VAL A 28 -6.30 9.31 18.71
N LEU A 29 -7.11 8.27 18.46
CA LEU A 29 -7.90 7.62 19.51
C LEU A 29 -7.14 6.41 20.05
N ARG A 30 -7.17 6.23 21.39
CA ARG A 30 -6.58 5.08 22.07
C ARG A 30 -7.46 3.83 21.96
N ASP A 31 -8.78 4.06 21.81
CA ASP A 31 -9.76 2.99 21.69
C ASP A 31 -9.72 2.37 20.29
N PRO A 32 -10.13 1.08 20.16
CA PRO A 32 -10.14 0.42 18.88
C PRO A 32 -11.12 1.11 17.91
N ALA A 33 -10.69 1.32 16.67
CA ALA A 33 -11.59 1.71 15.60
C ALA A 33 -12.60 0.59 15.33
N LEU A 34 -13.84 0.96 14.97
CA LEU A 34 -14.88 0.04 14.58
C LEU A 34 -15.18 0.24 13.08
N LEU A 35 -15.08 -0.83 12.31
CA LEU A 35 -15.56 -0.87 10.92
C LEU A 35 -17.02 -1.31 10.89
N LEU A 36 -17.87 -0.41 10.42
CA LEU A 36 -19.23 -0.77 10.04
C LEU A 36 -19.25 -1.23 8.59
N LEU A 37 -19.65 -2.46 8.38
CA LEU A 37 -19.54 -3.15 7.10
C LEU A 37 -20.93 -3.52 6.56
N SER A 38 -21.05 -3.55 5.26
CA SER A 38 -22.10 -4.24 4.54
C SER A 38 -21.62 -5.62 4.07
N PRO A 39 -22.48 -6.52 3.61
CA PRO A 39 -22.04 -7.78 3.00
C PRO A 39 -21.03 -7.59 1.87
N ALA A 40 -21.17 -6.51 1.08
CA ALA A 40 -20.27 -6.19 -0.04
C ALA A 40 -18.88 -5.70 0.42
N THR A 41 -18.73 -5.21 1.64
CA THR A 41 -17.49 -4.64 2.18
C THR A 41 -16.86 -5.51 3.28
N ALA A 42 -17.42 -6.68 3.56
CA ALA A 42 -16.99 -7.58 4.65
C ALA A 42 -15.49 -7.94 4.59
N ALA A 43 -14.91 -8.00 3.38
CA ALA A 43 -13.49 -8.29 3.17
C ALA A 43 -12.55 -7.27 3.83
N LEU A 44 -12.98 -6.02 4.07
CA LEU A 44 -12.16 -5.00 4.72
C LEU A 44 -11.68 -5.42 6.10
N HIS A 45 -12.48 -6.19 6.84
CA HIS A 45 -12.09 -6.58 8.20
C HIS A 45 -10.84 -7.46 8.24
N ALA A 46 -10.67 -8.35 7.26
CA ALA A 46 -9.48 -9.21 7.18
C ALA A 46 -8.20 -8.42 6.83
N LEU A 47 -8.35 -7.25 6.21
CA LEU A 47 -7.24 -6.38 5.82
C LEU A 47 -7.00 -5.26 6.84
N ALA A 48 -7.90 -5.11 7.82
CA ALA A 48 -7.80 -4.06 8.82
C ALA A 48 -6.70 -4.37 9.87
N PRO A 49 -6.12 -3.32 10.49
CA PRO A 49 -5.16 -3.50 11.56
C PRO A 49 -5.71 -4.35 12.71
N THR A 50 -4.85 -5.14 13.34
CA THR A 50 -5.20 -5.96 14.51
C THR A 50 -5.89 -5.14 15.59
N GLY A 51 -6.95 -5.69 16.17
CA GLY A 51 -7.77 -5.04 17.20
C GLY A 51 -8.87 -4.11 16.66
N THR A 52 -9.03 -3.99 15.35
CA THR A 52 -10.17 -3.28 14.75
C THR A 52 -11.45 -4.08 15.03
N LEU A 53 -12.45 -3.40 15.62
CA LEU A 53 -13.78 -3.99 15.86
C LEU A 53 -14.59 -4.00 14.55
N ARG A 54 -15.66 -4.81 14.53
CA ARG A 54 -16.59 -4.82 13.42
C ARG A 54 -18.04 -4.82 13.89
N ALA A 55 -18.89 -4.18 13.09
CA ALA A 55 -20.34 -4.35 13.11
C ALA A 55 -20.83 -4.51 11.67
N GLU A 56 -22.03 -5.03 11.50
CA GLU A 56 -22.62 -5.23 10.18
C GLU A 56 -23.96 -4.49 10.08
N GLN A 57 -24.14 -3.82 8.94
CA GLN A 57 -25.44 -3.36 8.48
C GLN A 57 -25.90 -4.29 7.36
N PRO A 58 -26.85 -5.21 7.64
CA PRO A 58 -27.26 -6.21 6.66
C PRO A 58 -27.97 -5.63 5.44
N GLU A 59 -28.72 -4.55 5.64
CA GLU A 59 -29.48 -3.85 4.61
C GLU A 59 -29.12 -2.35 4.62
N PRO A 60 -28.93 -1.71 3.46
CA PRO A 60 -28.55 -0.31 3.38
C PRO A 60 -29.79 0.60 3.64
N ARG A 61 -30.10 0.83 4.90
CA ARG A 61 -31.23 1.66 5.35
C ARG A 61 -30.85 3.09 5.68
N GLY A 62 -29.68 3.53 5.28
CA GLY A 62 -29.16 4.88 5.52
C GLY A 62 -28.08 4.96 6.61
N THR A 63 -27.44 6.13 6.71
CA THR A 63 -26.28 6.37 7.57
C THR A 63 -26.63 6.40 9.07
N GLY A 64 -27.83 6.85 9.43
CA GLY A 64 -28.32 6.81 10.82
C GLY A 64 -28.56 5.37 11.29
N ASP A 65 -29.14 4.52 10.44
CA ASP A 65 -29.33 3.10 10.74
C ASP A 65 -27.96 2.39 10.85
N ALA A 66 -27.03 2.76 10.00
CA ALA A 66 -25.66 2.26 10.05
C ALA A 66 -25.01 2.49 11.44
N VAL A 67 -25.08 3.70 11.96
CA VAL A 67 -24.56 4.01 13.31
C VAL A 67 -25.33 3.27 14.38
N ARG A 68 -26.66 3.09 14.25
CA ARG A 68 -27.46 2.28 15.18
C ARG A 68 -26.97 0.83 15.24
N CYS A 69 -26.63 0.22 14.10
CA CYS A 69 -26.06 -1.12 14.05
C CYS A 69 -24.66 -1.20 14.70
N ALA A 70 -23.89 -0.11 14.71
CA ALA A 70 -22.56 -0.07 15.28
C ALA A 70 -22.55 0.06 16.82
N LEU A 71 -23.53 0.75 17.42
CA LEU A 71 -23.56 1.09 18.84
C LEU A 71 -23.33 -0.10 19.80
N PRO A 72 -23.91 -1.29 19.58
CA PRO A 72 -23.73 -2.44 20.48
C PRO A 72 -22.30 -2.97 20.52
N ALA A 73 -21.50 -2.72 19.48
CA ALA A 73 -20.13 -3.18 19.37
C ALA A 73 -19.11 -2.18 19.93
N LEU A 74 -19.54 -0.96 20.29
CA LEU A 74 -18.67 0.04 20.91
C LEU A 74 -18.39 -0.34 22.39
N PRO A 75 -17.19 0.02 22.92
CA PRO A 75 -16.87 -0.17 24.34
C PRO A 75 -17.95 0.45 25.25
N ALA A 76 -18.33 -0.25 26.30
CA ALA A 76 -19.43 0.17 27.18
C ALA A 76 -19.14 1.48 27.93
N ASP A 77 -17.88 1.75 28.20
CA ASP A 77 -17.34 2.92 28.90
C ASP A 77 -17.02 4.10 27.99
N ALA A 78 -17.14 3.95 26.67
CA ALA A 78 -16.95 5.06 25.74
C ALA A 78 -17.98 6.18 26.01
N THR A 79 -17.53 7.39 26.25
CA THR A 79 -18.38 8.56 26.52
C THR A 79 -18.59 9.43 25.28
N GLU A 80 -17.77 9.27 24.28
CA GLU A 80 -17.75 10.03 23.03
C GLU A 80 -17.56 9.10 21.84
N VAL A 81 -18.22 9.38 20.74
CA VAL A 81 -18.13 8.61 19.49
C VAL A 81 -17.67 9.52 18.36
N LEU A 82 -16.60 9.12 17.69
CA LEU A 82 -16.19 9.71 16.41
C LEU A 82 -16.80 8.87 15.28
N ILE A 83 -17.46 9.53 14.35
CA ILE A 83 -18.04 8.91 13.16
C ILE A 83 -17.35 9.49 11.93
N ALA A 84 -16.82 8.65 11.06
CA ALA A 84 -16.14 9.05 9.83
C ALA A 84 -16.59 8.20 8.65
N CYS A 85 -16.70 8.82 7.48
CA CYS A 85 -16.98 8.13 6.23
C CYS A 85 -15.73 7.38 5.73
N GLY A 86 -15.89 6.17 5.23
CA GLY A 86 -14.77 5.34 4.75
C GLY A 86 -14.23 5.75 3.37
N ASP A 87 -14.74 6.80 2.78
CA ASP A 87 -14.36 7.32 1.45
C ASP A 87 -13.60 8.65 1.48
N THR A 88 -13.14 9.07 2.67
CA THR A 88 -12.31 10.27 2.88
C THR A 88 -10.85 9.89 3.20
N PRO A 89 -10.09 9.33 2.25
CA PRO A 89 -8.77 8.73 2.51
C PRO A 89 -7.69 9.74 2.90
N LEU A 90 -7.92 11.02 2.69
CA LEU A 90 -7.00 12.10 3.01
C LEU A 90 -7.20 12.69 4.40
N LEU A 91 -8.17 12.18 5.17
CA LEU A 91 -8.48 12.63 6.52
C LEU A 91 -7.22 12.67 7.41
N GLU A 92 -6.96 13.84 7.98
CA GLU A 92 -5.79 14.03 8.83
C GLU A 92 -6.09 13.85 10.33
N PRO A 93 -5.13 13.32 11.09
CA PRO A 93 -5.23 13.23 12.56
C PRO A 93 -5.49 14.57 13.24
N SER A 94 -4.93 15.64 12.69
CA SER A 94 -5.14 17.03 13.16
C SER A 94 -6.60 17.46 13.07
N SER A 95 -7.28 17.17 11.96
CA SER A 95 -8.70 17.49 11.75
C SER A 95 -9.61 16.71 12.72
N ILE A 96 -9.28 15.43 12.99
CA ILE A 96 -9.98 14.64 13.99
C ILE A 96 -9.84 15.25 15.38
N SER A 97 -8.61 15.57 15.78
CA SER A 97 -8.30 16.15 17.08
C SER A 97 -8.99 17.51 17.28
N ALA A 98 -8.98 18.36 16.24
CA ALA A 98 -9.62 19.66 16.23
C ALA A 98 -11.14 19.55 16.36
N LEU A 99 -11.78 18.60 15.66
CA LEU A 99 -13.23 18.38 15.75
C LEU A 99 -13.65 17.96 17.18
N ILE A 100 -12.93 17.02 17.78
CA ILE A 100 -13.17 16.58 19.15
C ILE A 100 -13.04 17.76 20.13
N ALA A 101 -11.98 18.57 19.99
CA ALA A 101 -11.76 19.76 20.80
C ALA A 101 -12.88 20.79 20.61
N THR A 102 -13.33 21.02 19.37
CA THR A 102 -14.43 21.94 19.04
C THR A 102 -15.73 21.54 19.74
N ARG A 103 -16.09 20.25 19.70
CA ARG A 103 -17.27 19.73 20.41
C ARG A 103 -17.17 19.96 21.92
N ARG A 104 -16.04 19.56 22.50
CA ARG A 104 -15.80 19.66 23.96
C ARG A 104 -15.81 21.08 24.46
N ALA A 105 -15.15 21.98 23.74
CA ALA A 105 -15.12 23.42 24.13
C ALA A 105 -16.50 24.08 24.08
N ALA A 106 -17.36 23.65 23.16
CA ALA A 106 -18.73 24.14 23.05
C ALA A 106 -19.72 23.49 24.06
N GLY A 107 -19.32 22.38 24.71
CA GLY A 107 -20.23 21.57 25.52
C GLY A 107 -21.40 21.00 24.70
N ALA A 108 -21.27 20.92 23.39
CA ALA A 108 -22.34 20.50 22.48
C ALA A 108 -22.48 18.99 22.41
N PRO A 109 -23.69 18.46 22.18
CA PRO A 109 -23.91 17.03 22.05
C PRO A 109 -23.29 16.45 20.78
N ILE A 110 -23.21 17.23 19.70
CA ILE A 110 -22.63 16.88 18.41
C ILE A 110 -21.84 18.06 17.84
N ALA A 111 -20.76 17.75 17.14
CA ALA A 111 -20.03 18.67 16.25
C ALA A 111 -19.79 17.99 14.92
N LEU A 112 -19.66 18.75 13.84
CA LEU A 112 -19.38 18.24 12.50
C LEU A 112 -18.24 19.00 11.85
N ALA A 113 -17.55 18.31 10.93
CA ALA A 113 -16.63 18.96 10.01
C ALA A 113 -17.37 19.31 8.69
N ALA A 114 -17.07 20.48 8.14
CA ALA A 114 -17.58 20.97 6.88
C ALA A 114 -16.47 21.69 6.10
N PHE A 115 -16.66 21.83 4.80
CA PHE A 115 -15.74 22.57 3.93
C PHE A 115 -16.50 23.21 2.77
N HIS A 116 -15.90 24.21 2.14
CA HIS A 116 -16.42 24.82 0.92
C HIS A 116 -15.95 23.99 -0.29
N ALA A 117 -16.89 23.34 -0.98
CA ALA A 117 -16.62 22.53 -2.15
C ALA A 117 -16.66 23.35 -3.43
N GLU A 118 -15.70 23.17 -4.32
CA GLU A 118 -15.76 23.77 -5.68
C GLU A 118 -16.94 23.20 -6.49
N ASP A 119 -17.18 21.89 -6.35
CA ASP A 119 -18.37 21.21 -6.87
C ASP A 119 -19.11 20.53 -5.69
N PRO A 120 -20.20 21.13 -5.19
CA PRO A 120 -20.93 20.59 -4.07
C PRO A 120 -21.85 19.41 -4.42
N THR A 121 -21.89 18.98 -5.68
CA THR A 121 -22.76 17.90 -6.14
C THR A 121 -22.55 16.60 -5.37
N GLY A 122 -23.64 16.03 -4.86
CA GLY A 122 -23.63 14.76 -4.12
C GLY A 122 -23.33 14.88 -2.63
N TYR A 123 -23.04 16.06 -2.11
CA TYR A 123 -22.87 16.31 -0.68
C TYR A 123 -24.15 16.84 -0.03
N GLY A 124 -24.32 16.63 1.27
CA GLY A 124 -25.29 17.32 2.10
C GLY A 124 -24.86 18.78 2.34
N ARG A 125 -25.78 19.71 2.21
CA ARG A 125 -25.56 21.16 2.41
C ARG A 125 -25.74 21.53 3.86
N VAL A 126 -24.75 22.21 4.45
CA VAL A 126 -24.80 22.67 5.84
C VAL A 126 -25.43 24.04 5.91
N GLU A 127 -26.53 24.16 6.66
CA GLU A 127 -27.16 25.43 6.94
C GLU A 127 -26.75 25.93 8.32
N LEU A 128 -26.30 27.19 8.37
CA LEU A 128 -25.81 27.82 9.61
C LEU A 128 -26.83 28.79 10.19
N SER A 129 -26.80 28.95 11.52
CA SER A 129 -27.42 30.07 12.24
C SER A 129 -26.61 31.34 12.01
N GLU A 130 -27.13 32.48 12.51
CA GLU A 130 -26.41 33.77 12.52
C GLU A 130 -25.11 33.71 13.31
N GLU A 131 -25.02 32.84 14.32
CA GLU A 131 -23.82 32.61 15.15
C GLU A 131 -22.83 31.62 14.51
N GLY A 132 -23.03 31.16 13.25
CA GLY A 132 -22.16 30.23 12.55
C GLY A 132 -22.21 28.77 13.06
N ARG A 133 -23.32 28.38 13.71
CA ARG A 133 -23.57 27.01 14.15
C ARG A 133 -24.44 26.29 13.16
N ALA A 134 -24.18 25.00 12.91
CA ALA A 134 -25.02 24.21 12.03
C ALA A 134 -26.39 23.93 12.67
N VAL A 135 -27.44 24.26 11.95
CA VAL A 135 -28.83 24.07 12.36
C VAL A 135 -29.48 22.91 11.61
N ARG A 136 -28.99 22.61 10.41
CA ARG A 136 -29.50 21.53 9.58
C ARG A 136 -28.48 21.13 8.51
N ILE A 137 -28.54 19.88 8.06
CA ILE A 137 -27.90 19.43 6.83
C ILE A 137 -29.01 18.96 5.89
N VAL A 138 -29.01 19.46 4.66
CA VAL A 138 -29.96 19.07 3.62
C VAL A 138 -29.26 18.19 2.61
N GLU A 139 -29.70 16.96 2.50
CA GLU A 139 -29.12 16.00 1.55
C GLU A 139 -29.38 16.45 0.08
N GLU A 140 -28.47 16.13 -0.83
CA GLU A 140 -28.54 16.51 -2.25
C GLU A 140 -29.91 16.23 -2.89
N ARG A 141 -30.52 15.08 -2.56
CA ARG A 141 -31.81 14.64 -3.12
C ARG A 141 -33.00 15.44 -2.61
N ASP A 142 -32.86 16.03 -1.42
CA ASP A 142 -33.90 16.79 -0.72
C ASP A 142 -33.69 18.31 -0.88
N ALA A 143 -32.57 18.72 -1.52
CA ALA A 143 -32.24 20.13 -1.68
C ALA A 143 -33.03 20.80 -2.79
N THR A 144 -33.54 22.02 -2.52
CA THR A 144 -34.11 22.93 -3.54
C THR A 144 -33.00 23.47 -4.46
N ASP A 145 -33.35 24.07 -5.57
CA ASP A 145 -32.38 24.68 -6.49
C ASP A 145 -31.54 25.76 -5.80
N GLU A 146 -32.15 26.56 -4.93
CA GLU A 146 -31.47 27.57 -4.10
C GLU A 146 -30.54 26.91 -3.07
N GLY A 147 -31.02 25.85 -2.42
CA GLY A 147 -30.20 25.07 -1.46
C GLY A 147 -28.99 24.40 -2.10
N ARG A 148 -29.10 23.96 -3.37
CA ARG A 148 -27.98 23.40 -4.13
C ARG A 148 -26.86 24.40 -4.43
N ALA A 149 -27.17 25.69 -4.44
CA ALA A 149 -26.17 26.75 -4.63
C ALA A 149 -25.27 26.97 -3.40
N ASN A 150 -25.63 26.42 -2.23
CA ASN A 150 -24.79 26.47 -1.05
C ASN A 150 -23.57 25.54 -1.23
N ASP A 151 -22.37 26.11 -1.19
CA ASP A 151 -21.09 25.41 -1.33
C ASP A 151 -20.54 24.84 -0.03
N LEU A 152 -21.12 25.21 1.13
CA LEU A 152 -20.74 24.66 2.42
C LEU A 152 -21.33 23.25 2.58
N VAL A 153 -20.47 22.25 2.51
CA VAL A 153 -20.87 20.85 2.49
C VAL A 153 -20.43 20.09 3.74
N ASN A 154 -21.20 19.05 4.05
CA ASN A 154 -20.92 18.13 5.14
C ASN A 154 -19.80 17.14 4.74
N ALA A 155 -18.76 17.07 5.54
CA ALA A 155 -17.63 16.17 5.33
C ALA A 155 -17.87 14.72 5.78
N GLY A 156 -19.01 14.44 6.45
CA GLY A 156 -19.28 13.10 6.99
C GLY A 156 -18.40 12.71 8.19
N LEU A 157 -17.81 13.70 8.85
CA LEU A 157 -17.01 13.51 10.07
C LEU A 157 -17.70 14.20 11.25
N TYR A 158 -18.00 13.42 12.31
CA TYR A 158 -18.72 13.90 13.48
C TYR A 158 -18.06 13.46 14.77
N ALA A 159 -18.04 14.35 15.79
CA ALA A 159 -17.77 14.00 17.18
C ALA A 159 -19.09 14.13 17.96
N VAL A 160 -19.48 13.10 18.70
CA VAL A 160 -20.82 13.02 19.31
C VAL A 160 -20.72 12.50 20.74
N ASP A 161 -21.47 13.11 21.68
CA ASP A 161 -21.70 12.53 23.02
C ASP A 161 -22.46 11.21 22.88
N ARG A 162 -21.92 10.13 23.43
CA ARG A 162 -22.52 8.80 23.28
C ARG A 162 -23.90 8.69 23.91
N ALA A 163 -24.09 9.26 25.08
CA ALA A 163 -25.37 9.16 25.79
C ALA A 163 -26.47 9.92 25.04
N TRP A 164 -26.12 11.09 24.49
CA TRP A 164 -27.03 11.82 23.61
C TRP A 164 -27.29 11.08 22.30
N LEU A 165 -26.25 10.55 21.67
CA LEU A 165 -26.34 9.82 20.38
C LEU A 165 -27.34 8.66 20.47
N VAL A 166 -27.26 7.83 21.52
CA VAL A 166 -28.17 6.70 21.71
C VAL A 166 -29.63 7.19 21.76
N ARG A 167 -29.92 8.23 22.54
CA ARG A 167 -31.30 8.76 22.63
C ARG A 167 -31.78 9.41 21.33
N ALA A 168 -30.89 10.15 20.68
CA ALA A 168 -31.24 10.89 19.46
C ALA A 168 -31.49 9.95 18.26
N LEU A 169 -30.68 8.88 18.10
CA LEU A 169 -30.88 7.90 17.04
C LEU A 169 -32.25 7.21 17.11
N ASP A 170 -32.76 6.94 18.32
CA ASP A 170 -34.09 6.32 18.49
C ASP A 170 -35.24 7.19 17.97
N THR A 171 -35.00 8.50 17.83
CA THR A 171 -36.01 9.47 17.35
C THR A 171 -35.93 9.73 15.84
N LEU A 172 -34.90 9.25 15.16
CA LEU A 172 -34.76 9.44 13.72
C LEU A 172 -35.79 8.61 12.95
N ALA A 173 -36.50 9.28 12.07
CA ALA A 173 -37.46 8.65 11.14
C ALA A 173 -36.85 8.50 9.73
N PRO A 174 -37.32 7.52 8.95
CA PRO A 174 -36.95 7.41 7.55
C PRO A 174 -37.39 8.67 6.78
N SER A 175 -36.53 9.18 5.89
CA SER A 175 -36.89 10.26 4.95
C SER A 175 -38.06 9.85 4.09
N ALA A 176 -39.01 10.76 3.90
CA ALA A 176 -40.18 10.52 3.03
C ALA A 176 -39.81 10.36 1.57
N ALA A 177 -38.67 10.95 1.15
CA ALA A 177 -38.21 10.91 -0.25
C ALA A 177 -37.45 9.63 -0.59
N SER A 178 -36.59 9.12 0.32
CA SER A 178 -35.69 7.99 0.06
C SER A 178 -36.03 6.73 0.87
N GLY A 179 -36.74 6.85 1.98
CA GLY A 179 -36.95 5.78 2.95
C GLY A 179 -35.73 5.48 3.83
N GLU A 180 -34.64 6.23 3.68
CA GLU A 180 -33.39 6.08 4.43
C GLU A 180 -33.42 6.88 5.73
N VAL A 181 -32.79 6.35 6.78
CA VAL A 181 -32.56 7.08 8.03
C VAL A 181 -31.22 7.83 7.92
N TYR A 182 -31.28 9.14 7.86
CA TYR A 182 -30.08 9.96 7.70
C TYR A 182 -29.44 10.30 9.04
N LEU A 183 -28.12 10.12 9.14
CA LEU A 183 -27.33 10.56 10.30
C LEU A 183 -27.32 12.09 10.40
N THR A 184 -27.40 12.78 9.27
CA THR A 184 -27.41 14.25 9.15
C THR A 184 -28.59 14.90 9.89
N ASP A 185 -29.70 14.18 10.09
CA ASP A 185 -30.86 14.66 10.85
C ASP A 185 -30.54 14.88 12.35
N LEU A 186 -29.46 14.29 12.86
CA LEU A 186 -28.98 14.56 14.22
C LEU A 186 -28.60 16.03 14.43
N VAL A 187 -28.15 16.73 13.39
CA VAL A 187 -27.82 18.17 13.46
C VAL A 187 -29.06 19.01 13.68
N ALA A 188 -30.12 18.74 12.91
CA ALA A 188 -31.41 19.42 13.11
C ALA A 188 -32.03 19.06 14.48
N ARG A 189 -31.85 17.83 14.93
CA ARG A 189 -32.28 17.41 16.28
C ARG A 189 -31.59 18.21 17.38
N ALA A 190 -30.26 18.36 17.33
CA ALA A 190 -29.51 19.15 18.29
C ALA A 190 -29.93 20.62 18.31
N ALA A 191 -30.16 21.22 17.14
CA ALA A 191 -30.65 22.59 17.02
C ALA A 191 -32.05 22.75 17.63
N THR A 192 -32.95 21.79 17.41
CA THR A 192 -34.31 21.80 18.01
C THR A 192 -34.26 21.71 19.56
N GLU A 193 -33.25 21.04 20.12
CA GLU A 193 -32.98 20.96 21.56
C GLU A 193 -32.29 22.20 22.11
N GLY A 194 -32.07 23.26 21.29
CA GLY A 194 -31.42 24.51 21.69
C GLY A 194 -29.91 24.46 21.75
N THR A 195 -29.31 23.43 21.15
CA THR A 195 -27.84 23.18 21.11
C THR A 195 -27.35 23.01 19.68
N PRO A 196 -27.43 24.04 18.79
CA PRO A 196 -26.99 23.93 17.41
C PRO A 196 -25.50 23.55 17.35
N ALA A 197 -25.14 22.68 16.37
CA ALA A 197 -23.86 22.01 16.34
C ALA A 197 -22.71 22.97 15.96
N PRO A 198 -21.60 23.01 16.72
CA PRO A 198 -20.39 23.70 16.26
C PRO A 198 -19.82 23.04 15.02
N VAL A 199 -19.30 23.86 14.11
CA VAL A 199 -18.72 23.43 12.84
C VAL A 199 -17.22 23.64 12.86
N LEU A 200 -16.47 22.60 12.55
CA LEU A 200 -15.06 22.69 12.18
C LEU A 200 -14.99 22.92 10.67
N LEU A 201 -14.58 24.11 10.26
CA LEU A 201 -14.26 24.38 8.85
C LEU A 201 -12.85 23.84 8.57
N GLY A 202 -12.78 22.85 7.70
CA GLY A 202 -11.51 22.25 7.26
C GLY A 202 -11.11 22.67 5.85
N SER A 203 -9.90 22.29 5.43
CA SER A 203 -9.51 22.37 4.02
C SER A 203 -10.29 21.32 3.22
N GLY A 204 -10.72 21.67 1.99
CA GLY A 204 -11.44 20.72 1.13
C GLY A 204 -10.65 19.44 0.90
N ILE A 205 -9.33 19.56 0.71
CA ILE A 205 -8.45 18.43 0.36
C ILE A 205 -8.51 17.29 1.42
N ASP A 206 -8.55 17.65 2.73
CA ASP A 206 -8.52 16.64 3.80
C ASP A 206 -9.86 15.94 4.03
N LEU A 207 -10.93 16.64 3.72
CA LEU A 207 -12.30 16.24 4.05
C LEU A 207 -13.10 15.74 2.85
N GLU A 208 -12.57 15.89 1.64
CA GLU A 208 -13.25 15.51 0.41
C GLU A 208 -13.38 13.99 0.29
N GLY A 209 -14.61 13.55 -0.02
CA GLY A 209 -14.92 12.15 -0.29
C GLY A 209 -14.61 11.77 -1.75
N VAL A 210 -14.02 10.60 -1.94
CA VAL A 210 -13.74 10.05 -3.28
C VAL A 210 -14.99 9.38 -3.86
N ASN A 211 -15.60 9.95 -4.89
CA ASN A 211 -16.81 9.44 -5.53
C ASN A 211 -16.61 8.93 -6.96
N ASP A 212 -15.59 9.41 -7.64
CA ASP A 212 -15.28 9.04 -9.01
C ASP A 212 -13.81 8.68 -9.22
N ARG A 213 -13.42 8.36 -10.45
CA ARG A 213 -12.06 7.96 -10.81
C ARG A 213 -11.07 9.13 -10.84
N ARG A 214 -11.55 10.35 -11.10
CA ARG A 214 -10.73 11.56 -11.08
C ARG A 214 -10.34 11.88 -9.65
N GLN A 215 -11.32 12.01 -8.76
CA GLN A 215 -11.08 12.22 -7.33
C GLN A 215 -10.20 11.11 -6.72
N PHE A 216 -10.35 9.86 -7.21
CA PHE A 216 -9.47 8.76 -6.80
C PHE A 216 -8.01 8.99 -7.21
N ALA A 217 -7.76 9.47 -8.43
CA ALA A 217 -6.41 9.78 -8.90
C ALA A 217 -5.81 10.97 -8.15
N ASP A 218 -6.62 11.99 -7.87
CA ASP A 218 -6.20 13.17 -7.11
C ASP A 218 -5.85 12.81 -5.68
N ALA A 219 -6.65 11.97 -5.02
CA ALA A 219 -6.36 11.44 -3.69
C ALA A 219 -5.07 10.58 -3.67
N ALA A 220 -4.84 9.77 -4.70
CA ALA A 220 -3.60 9.00 -4.82
C ALA A 220 -2.37 9.91 -4.96
N ALA A 221 -2.48 10.98 -5.72
CA ALA A 221 -1.41 11.98 -5.89
C ALA A 221 -1.11 12.70 -4.57
N ALA A 222 -2.13 13.10 -3.82
CA ALA A 222 -1.98 13.75 -2.52
C ALA A 222 -1.32 12.82 -1.48
N LEU A 223 -1.75 11.54 -1.41
CA LEU A 223 -1.12 10.55 -0.53
C LEU A 223 0.34 10.28 -0.90
N ARG A 224 0.65 10.18 -2.20
CA ARG A 224 2.03 10.06 -2.68
C ARG A 224 2.89 11.24 -2.20
N GLU A 225 2.38 12.45 -2.34
CA GLU A 225 3.09 13.66 -1.90
C GLU A 225 3.37 13.63 -0.39
N ARG A 226 2.38 13.28 0.44
CA ARG A 226 2.54 13.16 1.90
C ARG A 226 3.57 12.09 2.28
N ILE A 227 3.54 10.92 1.64
CA ILE A 227 4.48 9.83 1.91
C ILE A 227 5.89 10.25 1.51
N ASN A 228 6.05 10.82 0.32
CA ASN A 228 7.36 11.23 -0.18
C ASN A 228 7.95 12.38 0.64
N ALA A 229 7.14 13.36 1.06
CA ALA A 229 7.57 14.43 1.96
C ALA A 229 8.12 13.88 3.28
N ALA A 230 7.43 12.91 3.89
CA ALA A 230 7.90 12.28 5.12
C ALA A 230 9.22 11.50 4.95
N HIS A 231 9.48 10.91 3.78
CA HIS A 231 10.78 10.28 3.49
C HIS A 231 11.88 11.31 3.23
N LEU A 232 11.60 12.40 2.52
CA LEU A 232 12.53 13.51 2.31
C LEU A 232 12.99 14.13 3.64
N GLU A 233 12.06 14.37 4.58
CA GLU A 233 12.35 14.88 5.92
C GLU A 233 13.25 13.95 6.74
N ARG A 234 13.22 12.64 6.46
CA ARG A 234 14.08 11.62 7.09
C ARG A 234 15.42 11.43 6.39
N GLY A 235 15.74 12.25 5.37
CA GLY A 235 17.03 12.21 4.69
C GLY A 235 17.09 11.28 3.48
N VAL A 236 15.97 10.88 2.91
CA VAL A 236 15.93 10.17 1.63
C VAL A 236 16.02 11.20 0.49
N GLY A 237 16.94 11.01 -0.44
CA GLY A 237 17.07 11.86 -1.63
C GLY A 237 16.14 11.39 -2.75
N MET A 238 15.31 12.28 -3.30
CA MET A 238 14.49 12.01 -4.48
C MET A 238 14.74 13.08 -5.55
N MET A 239 15.07 12.65 -6.77
CA MET A 239 15.30 13.58 -7.86
C MET A 239 14.01 14.25 -8.34
N ASP A 240 12.92 13.48 -8.42
CA ASP A 240 11.58 13.96 -8.75
C ASP A 240 10.52 13.23 -7.91
N PRO A 241 10.12 13.77 -6.75
CA PRO A 241 9.14 13.14 -5.87
C PRO A 241 7.77 12.93 -6.53
N THR A 242 7.46 13.69 -7.58
CA THR A 242 6.14 13.59 -8.24
C THR A 242 5.96 12.31 -9.06
N THR A 243 7.06 11.64 -9.40
CA THR A 243 7.05 10.40 -10.18
C THR A 243 7.40 9.15 -9.37
N VAL A 244 7.79 9.31 -8.10
CA VAL A 244 8.12 8.20 -7.20
C VAL A 244 6.87 7.74 -6.45
N TRP A 245 6.60 6.43 -6.47
CA TRP A 245 5.46 5.80 -5.80
C TRP A 245 5.94 4.87 -4.70
N ILE A 246 5.62 5.21 -3.45
CA ILE A 246 6.02 4.45 -2.25
C ILE A 246 4.75 4.07 -1.48
N GLU A 247 4.57 2.79 -1.20
CA GLU A 247 3.49 2.33 -0.32
C GLU A 247 3.83 2.62 1.16
N PRO A 248 2.82 2.83 2.01
CA PRO A 248 3.03 3.23 3.40
C PRO A 248 3.72 2.18 4.27
N THR A 249 3.82 0.94 3.79
CA THR A 249 4.51 -0.17 4.48
C THR A 249 6.01 -0.21 4.21
N VAL A 250 6.50 0.57 3.24
CA VAL A 250 7.90 0.61 2.85
C VAL A 250 8.74 1.39 3.87
N SER A 251 9.86 0.83 4.27
CA SER A 251 10.83 1.46 5.17
C SER A 251 12.12 1.80 4.42
N ILE A 252 12.55 3.06 4.47
CA ILE A 252 13.74 3.56 3.77
C ILE A 252 14.64 4.26 4.78
N ALA A 253 15.91 3.87 4.83
CA ALA A 253 16.91 4.52 5.66
C ALA A 253 17.32 5.89 5.07
N SER A 254 17.99 6.72 5.87
CA SER A 254 18.62 7.95 5.38
C SER A 254 19.69 7.66 4.32
N ASP A 255 20.07 8.68 3.55
CA ASP A 255 21.10 8.61 2.50
C ASP A 255 20.81 7.61 1.36
N VAL A 256 19.57 7.16 1.22
CA VAL A 256 19.09 6.46 0.02
C VAL A 256 18.76 7.49 -1.06
N VAL A 257 19.15 7.21 -2.30
CA VAL A 257 18.88 8.09 -3.47
C VAL A 257 17.94 7.37 -4.42
N ILE A 258 16.82 8.03 -4.76
CA ILE A 258 15.77 7.48 -5.62
C ILE A 258 15.61 8.38 -6.84
N GLU A 259 15.74 7.79 -8.02
CA GLU A 259 15.53 8.44 -9.31
C GLU A 259 14.04 8.41 -9.74
N PRO A 260 13.68 9.15 -10.82
CA PRO A 260 12.29 9.24 -11.25
C PRO A 260 11.66 7.88 -11.63
N SER A 261 10.34 7.80 -11.52
CA SER A 261 9.53 6.65 -11.94
C SER A 261 9.85 5.33 -11.20
N VAL A 262 10.37 5.41 -9.99
CA VAL A 262 10.59 4.26 -9.12
C VAL A 262 9.30 3.90 -8.39
N MET A 263 9.02 2.60 -8.25
CA MET A 263 7.90 2.06 -7.47
C MET A 263 8.41 1.13 -6.37
N LEU A 264 8.07 1.44 -5.11
CA LEU A 264 8.40 0.64 -3.94
C LEU A 264 7.11 0.20 -3.24
N SER A 265 6.95 -1.09 -3.01
CA SER A 265 5.68 -1.63 -2.52
C SER A 265 5.86 -2.82 -1.57
N GLY A 266 4.77 -3.20 -0.90
CA GLY A 266 4.76 -4.27 0.09
C GLY A 266 5.61 -3.95 1.33
N ASN A 267 6.07 -4.97 2.05
CA ASN A 267 6.94 -4.81 3.22
C ASN A 267 8.41 -4.67 2.81
N THR A 268 8.69 -3.78 1.85
CA THR A 268 10.04 -3.52 1.35
C THR A 268 10.85 -2.69 2.33
N THR A 269 12.11 -3.10 2.57
CA THR A 269 13.06 -2.33 3.36
C THR A 269 14.30 -2.00 2.55
N ILE A 270 14.78 -0.75 2.64
CA ILE A 270 15.95 -0.25 1.90
C ILE A 270 16.95 0.36 2.89
N ALA A 271 18.14 -0.21 2.95
CA ALA A 271 19.19 0.25 3.83
C ALA A 271 19.98 1.43 3.25
N THR A 272 20.72 2.11 4.13
CA THR A 272 21.45 3.35 3.83
C THR A 272 22.44 3.22 2.68
N GLY A 273 22.72 4.32 1.99
CA GLY A 273 23.69 4.40 0.90
C GLY A 273 23.26 3.69 -0.40
N THR A 274 22.06 3.15 -0.44
CA THR A 274 21.51 2.48 -1.63
C THR A 274 21.06 3.49 -2.67
N ARG A 275 21.34 3.22 -3.95
CA ARG A 275 20.87 3.99 -5.10
C ARG A 275 19.89 3.17 -5.92
N ILE A 276 18.72 3.75 -6.17
CA ILE A 276 17.66 3.12 -6.97
C ILE A 276 17.43 4.00 -8.19
N GLU A 277 17.85 3.51 -9.35
CA GLU A 277 17.77 4.24 -10.62
C GLU A 277 16.39 4.11 -11.27
N ALA A 278 16.14 5.02 -12.19
CA ALA A 278 14.85 5.26 -12.81
C ALA A 278 14.18 3.98 -13.36
N GLY A 279 12.85 3.89 -13.19
CA GLY A 279 12.03 2.78 -13.69
C GLY A 279 12.16 1.47 -12.91
N SER A 280 12.92 1.44 -11.82
CA SER A 280 13.04 0.25 -10.96
C SER A 280 11.74 0.00 -10.19
N ARG A 281 11.41 -1.30 -10.03
CA ARG A 281 10.29 -1.75 -9.20
C ARG A 281 10.78 -2.74 -8.16
N ILE A 282 10.47 -2.47 -6.89
CA ILE A 282 10.88 -3.34 -5.77
C ILE A 282 9.64 -3.64 -4.93
N HIS A 283 9.33 -4.92 -4.77
CA HIS A 283 8.17 -5.39 -4.03
C HIS A 283 8.57 -6.49 -3.03
N GLU A 284 8.01 -6.42 -1.80
CA GLU A 284 8.21 -7.45 -0.74
C GLU A 284 9.67 -7.87 -0.55
N SER A 285 10.62 -6.93 -0.60
CA SER A 285 12.05 -7.24 -0.67
C SER A 285 12.88 -6.51 0.37
N VAL A 286 14.01 -7.11 0.75
CA VAL A 286 14.99 -6.52 1.66
C VAL A 286 16.25 -6.16 0.86
N ILE A 287 16.58 -4.86 0.82
CA ILE A 287 17.74 -4.33 0.11
C ILE A 287 18.78 -3.85 1.13
N GLY A 288 19.95 -4.47 1.10
CA GLY A 288 21.06 -4.16 2.00
C GLY A 288 21.75 -2.83 1.70
N GLU A 289 22.74 -2.49 2.52
CA GLU A 289 23.47 -1.23 2.44
C GLU A 289 24.29 -1.09 1.16
N GLY A 290 24.34 0.11 0.59
CA GLY A 290 25.20 0.45 -0.54
C GLY A 290 24.90 -0.30 -1.82
N CYS A 291 23.70 -0.82 -1.99
CA CYS A 291 23.28 -1.48 -3.23
C CYS A 291 23.06 -0.46 -4.35
N THR A 292 23.20 -0.91 -5.58
CA THR A 292 22.81 -0.14 -6.77
C THR A 292 21.83 -0.95 -7.61
N ILE A 293 20.61 -0.42 -7.78
CA ILE A 293 19.55 -1.07 -8.54
C ILE A 293 19.23 -0.20 -9.75
N ARG A 294 19.52 -0.70 -10.95
CA ARG A 294 19.33 0.02 -12.23
C ARG A 294 18.16 -0.55 -13.01
N SER A 295 17.12 0.24 -13.23
CA SER A 295 15.99 -0.08 -14.14
C SER A 295 15.59 -1.57 -14.12
N SER A 296 15.40 -2.13 -12.91
CA SER A 296 15.21 -3.56 -12.71
C SER A 296 13.99 -3.88 -11.86
N HIS A 297 13.50 -5.12 -11.95
CA HIS A 297 12.40 -5.61 -11.13
C HIS A 297 12.93 -6.60 -10.09
N ILE A 298 12.59 -6.36 -8.82
CA ILE A 298 12.96 -7.21 -7.68
C ILE A 298 11.69 -7.52 -6.89
N ASP A 299 11.40 -8.79 -6.71
CA ASP A 299 10.18 -9.26 -6.08
C ASP A 299 10.51 -10.35 -5.04
N GLY A 300 9.97 -10.22 -3.82
CA GLY A 300 10.03 -11.23 -2.76
C GLY A 300 11.45 -11.77 -2.46
N SER A 301 12.47 -10.90 -2.43
CA SER A 301 13.87 -11.31 -2.42
C SER A 301 14.70 -10.51 -1.43
N THR A 302 15.86 -11.09 -1.05
CA THR A 302 16.82 -10.46 -0.13
C THR A 302 18.15 -10.23 -0.82
N LEU A 303 18.64 -8.99 -0.83
CA LEU A 303 19.93 -8.56 -1.32
C LEU A 303 20.79 -8.12 -0.14
N ALA A 304 21.99 -8.69 0.00
CA ALA A 304 22.97 -8.27 0.98
C ALA A 304 23.65 -6.94 0.58
N SER A 305 24.60 -6.48 1.36
CA SER A 305 25.29 -5.20 1.11
C SER A 305 26.11 -5.20 -0.18
N GLY A 306 26.14 -4.05 -0.85
CA GLY A 306 26.97 -3.79 -2.02
C GLY A 306 26.57 -4.59 -3.27
N VAL A 307 25.36 -5.10 -3.33
CA VAL A 307 24.86 -5.81 -4.51
C VAL A 307 24.58 -4.81 -5.62
N ASP A 308 24.96 -5.17 -6.84
CA ASP A 308 24.78 -4.39 -8.05
C ASP A 308 23.85 -5.14 -9.01
N VAL A 309 22.68 -4.53 -9.35
CA VAL A 309 21.63 -5.15 -10.16
C VAL A 309 21.32 -4.30 -11.37
N GLY A 310 21.22 -4.93 -12.53
CA GLY A 310 20.70 -4.33 -13.75
C GLY A 310 21.73 -3.80 -14.73
N PRO A 311 21.26 -3.03 -15.73
CA PRO A 311 19.85 -2.72 -15.95
C PRO A 311 19.05 -3.90 -16.52
N PHE A 312 17.73 -3.82 -16.40
CA PHE A 312 16.78 -4.79 -16.96
C PHE A 312 16.94 -6.22 -16.44
N ALA A 313 17.38 -6.38 -15.21
CA ALA A 313 17.37 -7.65 -14.50
C ALA A 313 15.99 -7.93 -13.88
N HIS A 314 15.63 -9.21 -13.78
CA HIS A 314 14.42 -9.64 -13.11
C HIS A 314 14.77 -10.65 -12.00
N ILE A 315 14.73 -10.19 -10.75
CA ILE A 315 14.92 -11.04 -9.57
C ILE A 315 13.53 -11.39 -9.04
N ARG A 316 13.14 -12.65 -9.27
CA ARG A 316 11.83 -13.20 -8.92
C ARG A 316 11.83 -13.71 -7.47
N PRO A 317 10.63 -14.00 -6.90
CA PRO A 317 10.53 -14.41 -5.51
C PRO A 317 11.42 -15.58 -5.11
N GLY A 318 11.88 -15.54 -3.85
CA GLY A 318 12.67 -16.59 -3.24
C GLY A 318 14.17 -16.52 -3.56
N CYS A 319 14.66 -15.37 -4.03
CA CYS A 319 16.10 -15.20 -4.24
C CYS A 319 16.80 -14.61 -3.01
N THR A 320 18.03 -15.09 -2.77
CA THR A 320 18.96 -14.54 -1.77
C THR A 320 20.28 -14.21 -2.47
N ILE A 321 20.65 -12.94 -2.50
CA ILE A 321 21.80 -12.44 -3.22
C ILE A 321 22.87 -11.99 -2.22
N GLY A 322 24.01 -12.65 -2.23
CA GLY A 322 25.12 -12.42 -1.32
C GLY A 322 25.88 -11.13 -1.56
N ALA A 323 26.62 -10.68 -0.55
CA ALA A 323 27.30 -9.40 -0.57
C ALA A 323 28.25 -9.23 -1.76
N GLY A 324 28.20 -8.03 -2.39
CA GLY A 324 29.04 -7.69 -3.53
C GLY A 324 28.79 -8.53 -4.79
N ALA A 325 27.70 -9.26 -4.87
CA ALA A 325 27.31 -9.97 -6.09
C ALA A 325 26.82 -8.97 -7.16
N HIS A 326 27.00 -9.36 -8.41
CA HIS A 326 26.55 -8.60 -9.59
C HIS A 326 25.55 -9.42 -10.41
N VAL A 327 24.36 -8.85 -10.62
CA VAL A 327 23.31 -9.40 -11.48
C VAL A 327 23.10 -8.40 -12.62
N GLY A 328 23.69 -8.67 -13.77
CA GLY A 328 23.73 -7.72 -14.88
C GLY A 328 22.47 -7.74 -15.75
N ASN A 329 22.60 -7.15 -16.95
CA ASN A 329 21.47 -6.87 -17.80
C ASN A 329 20.84 -8.14 -18.42
N PHE A 330 19.50 -8.14 -18.43
CA PHE A 330 18.65 -9.23 -18.93
C PHE A 330 18.92 -10.58 -18.24
N ALA A 331 19.41 -10.56 -16.99
CA ALA A 331 19.49 -11.75 -16.17
C ALA A 331 18.16 -11.97 -15.42
N GLU A 332 17.67 -13.20 -15.44
CA GLU A 332 16.48 -13.59 -14.66
C GLU A 332 16.90 -14.65 -13.62
N LEU A 333 16.55 -14.38 -12.36
CA LEU A 333 16.78 -15.29 -11.23
C LEU A 333 15.44 -15.67 -10.60
N LYS A 334 15.27 -16.95 -10.25
CA LYS A 334 14.07 -17.45 -9.59
C LYS A 334 14.42 -18.49 -8.54
N ALA A 335 13.97 -18.32 -7.30
CA ALA A 335 14.28 -19.25 -6.20
C ALA A 335 15.77 -19.63 -6.18
N THR A 336 16.65 -18.62 -6.28
CA THR A 336 18.08 -18.78 -6.51
C THR A 336 18.88 -18.13 -5.38
N THR A 337 19.89 -18.83 -4.90
CA THR A 337 20.84 -18.30 -3.94
C THR A 337 22.19 -18.02 -4.62
N LEU A 338 22.61 -16.78 -4.63
CA LEU A 338 23.97 -16.39 -5.01
C LEU A 338 24.78 -16.10 -3.75
N SER A 339 25.91 -16.76 -3.58
CA SER A 339 26.87 -16.43 -2.52
C SER A 339 27.59 -15.10 -2.81
N ALA A 340 28.44 -14.66 -1.90
CA ALA A 340 29.16 -13.40 -2.06
C ALA A 340 29.99 -13.35 -3.35
N LYS A 341 30.06 -12.17 -3.96
CA LYS A 341 30.90 -11.86 -5.15
C LYS A 341 30.61 -12.74 -6.38
N VAL A 342 29.46 -13.40 -6.44
CA VAL A 342 29.00 -14.09 -7.66
C VAL A 342 28.69 -13.06 -8.74
N LYS A 343 29.03 -13.39 -9.98
CA LYS A 343 28.73 -12.55 -11.16
C LYS A 343 27.84 -13.30 -12.14
N VAL A 344 26.67 -12.72 -12.44
CA VAL A 344 25.73 -13.16 -13.47
C VAL A 344 25.56 -12.00 -14.46
N GLY A 345 26.47 -11.88 -15.40
CA GLY A 345 26.66 -10.62 -16.17
C GLY A 345 25.56 -10.30 -17.17
N HIS A 346 25.11 -11.28 -17.99
CA HIS A 346 24.27 -10.98 -19.15
C HIS A 346 23.37 -12.16 -19.54
N HIS A 347 22.12 -11.87 -19.95
CA HIS A 347 21.21 -12.78 -20.68
C HIS A 347 21.11 -14.20 -20.11
N SER A 348 21.15 -14.36 -18.79
CA SER A 348 21.17 -15.67 -18.14
C SER A 348 19.86 -15.94 -17.40
N TYR A 349 19.46 -17.23 -17.37
CA TYR A 349 18.37 -17.69 -16.51
C TYR A 349 18.90 -18.70 -15.49
N LEU A 350 18.74 -18.39 -14.21
CA LEU A 350 19.03 -19.30 -13.11
C LEU A 350 17.75 -19.56 -12.31
N GLY A 351 17.25 -20.77 -12.38
CA GLY A 351 16.08 -21.22 -11.64
C GLY A 351 16.40 -22.35 -10.68
N ASP A 352 15.90 -22.28 -9.44
CA ASP A 352 16.09 -23.29 -8.41
C ASP A 352 17.59 -23.66 -8.23
N THR A 353 18.45 -22.63 -8.18
CA THR A 353 19.91 -22.79 -8.28
C THR A 353 20.62 -22.20 -7.06
N SER A 354 21.66 -22.88 -6.56
CA SER A 354 22.61 -22.31 -5.63
C SER A 354 23.98 -22.12 -6.29
N VAL A 355 24.58 -20.94 -6.11
CA VAL A 355 25.87 -20.57 -6.71
C VAL A 355 26.87 -20.17 -5.62
N GLY A 356 27.98 -20.86 -5.55
CA GLY A 356 29.05 -20.63 -4.58
C GLY A 356 29.87 -19.38 -4.85
N GLU A 357 30.56 -18.92 -3.80
CA GLU A 357 31.27 -17.64 -3.76
C GLU A 357 32.26 -17.45 -4.94
N GLY A 358 32.26 -16.23 -5.48
CA GLY A 358 33.19 -15.82 -6.51
C GLY A 358 33.03 -16.51 -7.88
N SER A 359 31.94 -17.26 -8.09
CA SER A 359 31.66 -17.88 -9.37
C SER A 359 31.21 -16.84 -10.40
N ASN A 360 31.60 -17.11 -11.66
CA ASN A 360 31.26 -16.25 -12.79
C ASN A 360 30.40 -17.03 -13.81
N ILE A 361 29.16 -16.60 -13.94
CA ILE A 361 28.19 -17.19 -14.85
C ILE A 361 28.27 -16.47 -16.19
N GLY A 362 28.71 -17.20 -17.21
CA GLY A 362 28.86 -16.67 -18.57
C GLY A 362 27.53 -16.30 -19.21
N ALA A 363 27.57 -15.33 -20.11
CA ALA A 363 26.39 -14.82 -20.81
C ALA A 363 25.60 -15.97 -21.48
N GLY A 364 24.26 -15.92 -21.38
CA GLY A 364 23.40 -16.95 -21.96
C GLY A 364 23.43 -18.30 -21.25
N THR A 365 23.97 -18.36 -20.03
CA THR A 365 23.86 -19.58 -19.21
C THR A 365 22.42 -19.79 -18.77
N ILE A 366 21.90 -20.99 -19.01
CA ILE A 366 20.53 -21.37 -18.65
C ILE A 366 20.56 -22.66 -17.82
N THR A 367 19.94 -22.62 -16.64
CA THR A 367 19.62 -23.83 -15.89
C THR A 367 18.28 -24.37 -16.35
N ALA A 368 18.29 -25.50 -17.07
CA ALA A 368 17.08 -26.23 -17.47
C ALA A 368 16.57 -27.02 -16.27
N ASN A 369 15.82 -26.30 -15.39
CA ASN A 369 15.39 -26.79 -14.09
C ASN A 369 14.03 -27.49 -14.08
N TYR A 370 13.35 -27.60 -15.24
CA TYR A 370 12.03 -28.21 -15.36
C TYR A 370 12.05 -29.30 -16.42
N ASP A 371 11.64 -30.51 -16.07
CA ASP A 371 11.64 -31.70 -16.93
C ASP A 371 10.30 -31.97 -17.66
N GLY A 372 9.32 -31.08 -17.46
CA GLY A 372 7.94 -31.23 -17.96
C GLY A 372 6.96 -31.63 -16.85
N GLU A 373 7.42 -32.17 -15.72
CA GLU A 373 6.59 -32.56 -14.57
C GLU A 373 7.04 -31.89 -13.29
N LYS A 374 8.35 -31.85 -13.03
CA LYS A 374 8.94 -31.37 -11.75
C LYS A 374 10.08 -30.38 -11.99
N LYS A 375 10.35 -29.61 -10.96
CA LYS A 375 11.53 -28.74 -10.90
C LYS A 375 12.64 -29.43 -10.14
N HIS A 376 13.86 -29.24 -10.63
CA HIS A 376 15.08 -29.83 -10.10
C HIS A 376 16.09 -28.75 -9.77
N ALA A 377 16.85 -28.96 -8.69
CA ALA A 377 17.86 -28.02 -8.25
C ALA A 377 19.18 -28.20 -9.03
N THR A 378 19.87 -27.08 -9.23
CA THR A 378 21.25 -27.04 -9.70
C THR A 378 22.15 -26.51 -8.59
N VAL A 379 23.28 -27.18 -8.38
CA VAL A 379 24.31 -26.71 -7.43
C VAL A 379 25.55 -26.32 -8.22
N ILE A 380 25.93 -25.06 -8.17
CA ILE A 380 27.16 -24.54 -8.75
C ILE A 380 28.09 -24.17 -7.57
N GLY A 381 29.23 -24.83 -7.48
CA GLY A 381 30.21 -24.62 -6.41
C GLY A 381 30.87 -23.24 -6.43
N ALA A 382 31.85 -23.05 -5.56
CA ALA A 382 32.62 -21.82 -5.47
C ALA A 382 33.62 -21.69 -6.63
N ARG A 383 33.89 -20.46 -7.10
CA ARG A 383 34.88 -20.15 -8.14
C ARG A 383 34.67 -20.93 -9.45
N VAL A 384 33.44 -21.32 -9.73
CA VAL A 384 33.06 -21.95 -11.01
C VAL A 384 33.02 -20.88 -12.11
N PHE A 385 33.43 -21.27 -13.30
CA PHE A 385 33.31 -20.43 -14.50
C PHE A 385 32.48 -21.17 -15.56
N THR A 386 31.29 -20.62 -15.89
CA THR A 386 30.55 -21.15 -17.04
C THR A 386 30.90 -20.35 -18.30
N GLY A 387 31.16 -21.03 -19.40
CA GLY A 387 31.33 -20.42 -20.70
C GLY A 387 30.04 -19.82 -21.23
N VAL A 388 30.15 -18.92 -22.19
CA VAL A 388 28.98 -18.28 -22.85
C VAL A 388 28.09 -19.37 -23.46
N GLY A 389 26.74 -19.24 -23.26
CA GLY A 389 25.77 -20.17 -23.83
C GLY A 389 25.77 -21.56 -23.19
N THR A 390 26.29 -21.72 -21.97
CA THR A 390 26.23 -22.99 -21.25
C THR A 390 24.80 -23.35 -20.88
N LEU A 391 24.35 -24.57 -21.26
CA LEU A 391 23.08 -25.13 -20.81
C LEU A 391 23.36 -26.17 -19.72
N ILE A 392 22.74 -26.02 -18.58
CA ILE A 392 22.89 -26.90 -17.41
C ILE A 392 21.55 -27.62 -17.20
N VAL A 393 21.52 -28.94 -17.43
CA VAL A 393 20.29 -29.73 -17.29
C VAL A 393 20.24 -30.32 -15.89
N ALA A 394 19.35 -29.76 -15.07
CA ALA A 394 19.16 -30.20 -13.68
C ALA A 394 18.47 -31.60 -13.62
N PRO A 395 18.66 -32.37 -12.55
CA PRO A 395 19.51 -32.04 -11.39
C PRO A 395 20.98 -32.33 -11.66
N LEU A 396 21.88 -31.40 -11.30
CA LEU A 396 23.32 -31.68 -11.31
C LEU A 396 24.12 -30.73 -10.40
N THR A 397 25.36 -31.14 -10.15
CA THR A 397 26.33 -30.34 -9.39
C THR A 397 27.55 -30.01 -10.26
N MET A 398 27.96 -28.76 -10.30
CA MET A 398 29.27 -28.33 -10.78
C MET A 398 30.19 -28.10 -9.59
N GLY A 399 31.20 -28.92 -9.42
CA GLY A 399 32.13 -28.84 -8.30
C GLY A 399 32.96 -27.56 -8.29
N ASP A 400 33.53 -27.20 -7.13
CA ASP A 400 34.32 -25.99 -6.93
C ASP A 400 35.43 -25.82 -7.99
N GLY A 401 35.59 -24.61 -8.50
CA GLY A 401 36.62 -24.28 -9.50
C GLY A 401 36.44 -24.97 -10.86
N SER A 402 35.36 -25.71 -11.06
CA SER A 402 35.08 -26.33 -12.35
C SER A 402 34.75 -25.29 -13.42
N LYS A 403 34.87 -25.68 -14.69
CA LYS A 403 34.65 -24.76 -15.82
C LYS A 403 33.85 -25.47 -16.90
N SER A 404 33.01 -24.71 -17.64
CA SER A 404 32.45 -25.16 -18.91
C SER A 404 32.97 -24.32 -20.07
N GLY A 405 33.16 -24.93 -21.22
CA GLY A 405 33.44 -24.22 -22.46
C GLY A 405 32.19 -23.56 -23.03
N ALA A 406 32.38 -22.60 -23.93
CA ALA A 406 31.26 -21.93 -24.62
C ALA A 406 30.36 -22.93 -25.36
N GLY A 407 29.04 -22.76 -25.24
CA GLY A 407 28.05 -23.64 -25.88
C GLY A 407 27.95 -25.05 -25.29
N ALA A 408 28.54 -25.32 -24.16
CA ALA A 408 28.50 -26.63 -23.53
C ALA A 408 27.08 -26.98 -23.03
N VAL A 409 26.64 -28.24 -23.28
CA VAL A 409 25.41 -28.79 -22.70
C VAL A 409 25.77 -29.79 -21.61
N VAL A 410 25.66 -29.38 -20.35
CA VAL A 410 26.08 -30.15 -19.18
C VAL A 410 24.91 -31.04 -18.73
N LEU A 411 25.06 -32.33 -18.80
CA LEU A 411 24.03 -33.35 -18.49
C LEU A 411 24.38 -34.20 -17.26
N LYS A 412 25.58 -34.07 -16.70
CA LYS A 412 26.09 -34.86 -15.58
C LYS A 412 26.91 -33.96 -14.64
N ASP A 413 27.06 -34.40 -13.42
CA ASP A 413 27.91 -33.73 -12.43
C ASP A 413 29.30 -33.48 -12.97
N VAL A 414 29.84 -32.30 -12.68
CA VAL A 414 31.19 -31.87 -13.04
C VAL A 414 32.09 -31.93 -11.82
N PRO A 415 33.16 -32.72 -11.82
CA PRO A 415 34.08 -32.80 -10.71
C PRO A 415 34.76 -31.44 -10.41
N THR A 416 35.20 -31.27 -9.16
CA THR A 416 35.97 -30.10 -8.73
C THR A 416 37.20 -29.88 -9.64
N GLY A 417 37.37 -28.63 -10.09
CA GLY A 417 38.47 -28.20 -10.95
C GLY A 417 38.42 -28.71 -12.40
N ALA A 418 37.44 -29.53 -12.75
CA ALA A 418 37.35 -30.08 -14.10
C ALA A 418 36.87 -29.06 -15.15
N LEU A 419 37.29 -29.23 -16.38
CA LEU A 419 36.79 -28.53 -17.55
C LEU A 419 35.92 -29.47 -18.36
N VAL A 420 34.70 -29.04 -18.71
CA VAL A 420 33.79 -29.78 -19.60
C VAL A 420 33.49 -28.95 -20.86
N VAL A 421 33.46 -29.59 -22.01
CA VAL A 421 33.20 -28.92 -23.30
C VAL A 421 32.34 -29.81 -24.20
N GLY A 422 31.62 -29.19 -25.14
CA GLY A 422 30.86 -29.85 -26.21
C GLY A 422 29.39 -30.11 -25.89
N VAL A 423 28.74 -30.84 -26.81
CA VAL A 423 27.31 -31.19 -26.78
C VAL A 423 27.16 -32.69 -27.09
N PRO A 424 26.85 -33.56 -26.13
CA PRO A 424 26.86 -33.26 -24.68
C PRO A 424 28.28 -32.96 -24.19
N ALA A 425 28.39 -32.23 -23.07
CA ALA A 425 29.69 -31.86 -22.50
C ALA A 425 30.48 -33.09 -22.02
N ARG A 426 31.79 -33.09 -22.32
CA ARG A 426 32.75 -34.11 -21.89
C ARG A 426 33.86 -33.45 -21.08
N THR A 427 34.40 -34.16 -20.07
CA THR A 427 35.60 -33.73 -19.37
C THR A 427 36.80 -33.76 -20.29
N VAL A 428 37.55 -32.67 -20.31
CA VAL A 428 38.83 -32.60 -21.03
C VAL A 428 39.94 -32.88 -20.03
N GLY A 429 40.79 -33.86 -20.31
CA GLY A 429 41.95 -34.22 -19.48
C GLY A 429 42.94 -33.05 -19.44
N LYS A 430 43.64 -32.88 -18.30
CA LYS A 430 44.93 -32.17 -18.28
C LYS A 430 45.96 -33.09 -18.95
N GLU A 431 46.48 -32.67 -20.12
CA GLU A 431 47.75 -33.21 -20.60
C GLU A 431 48.89 -32.81 -19.65
#